data_98ca2681c6a3e506dc39b8779759996a
#
_entry.id   98ca2681c6a3e506dc39b8779759996a
#
_cell.length_a   1.000
_cell.length_b   1.000
_cell.length_c   1.000
_cell.angle_alpha   90.00
_cell.angle_beta   90.00
_cell.angle_gamma   90.00
#
_symmetry.space_group_name_H-M   'P 1'
#
loop_
_entity.id
_entity.type
_entity.pdbx_description
1 polymer ?
#
loop_
_entity_poly.entity_id
_entity_poly.type
_entity_poly.pdbx_seq_one_letter_code
_entity_poly.pdbx_strand_id
1 'polypeptide(L)'
;LCERWNVRLWISATDYNVARVAVYDPQGFGGEAGADFYALHGAQDPSFLAHVRGRASYFPTLVPALPARFHRLMDGDILNIGGRAWRCISGYGHAPEHMALFCAELTTLISGDMVLPRISTNVSVHASEPEANPLQLFLDSLLRYLDLPENTLVLPSHGKPFTGLA
;
A
#
# COMPACT_ATOMS: atom_id res chain seq x y z
N LEU A 1 -11.48 -1.86 -12.94
CA LEU A 1 -12.52 -1.31 -12.08
C LEU A 1 -12.98 0.07 -12.54
N CYS A 2 -12.08 1.06 -12.67
CA CYS A 2 -12.44 2.44 -13.05
C CYS A 2 -13.23 2.52 -14.36
N GLU A 3 -12.77 1.82 -15.40
CA GLU A 3 -13.48 1.73 -16.69
C GLU A 3 -14.82 1.03 -16.55
N ARG A 4 -14.86 -0.15 -15.88
CA ARG A 4 -16.09 -0.94 -15.70
C ARG A 4 -17.20 -0.16 -15.00
N TRP A 5 -16.84 0.66 -14.02
CA TRP A 5 -17.78 1.41 -13.19
C TRP A 5 -17.90 2.88 -13.61
N ASN A 6 -17.14 3.30 -14.63
CA ASN A 6 -17.04 4.69 -15.07
C ASN A 6 -16.79 5.67 -13.90
N VAL A 7 -15.87 5.30 -13.02
CA VAL A 7 -15.49 6.09 -11.85
C VAL A 7 -14.07 6.58 -11.94
N ARG A 8 -13.76 7.68 -11.28
CA ARG A 8 -12.40 8.21 -11.19
C ARG A 8 -11.57 7.39 -10.22
N LEU A 9 -10.27 7.29 -10.52
CA LEU A 9 -9.27 6.79 -9.58
C LEU A 9 -8.95 7.90 -8.57
N TRP A 10 -9.02 7.57 -7.28
CA TRP A 10 -8.58 8.41 -6.17
C TRP A 10 -7.42 7.70 -5.50
N ILE A 11 -6.25 8.33 -5.44
CA ILE A 11 -5.00 7.71 -4.99
C ILE A 11 -4.00 8.80 -4.62
N SER A 12 -3.01 8.49 -3.78
CA SER A 12 -1.87 9.37 -3.57
C SER A 12 -1.07 9.57 -4.86
N ALA A 13 -0.38 10.69 -5.00
CA ALA A 13 0.44 10.92 -6.18
C ALA A 13 1.65 9.98 -6.22
N THR A 14 2.18 9.62 -5.05
CA THR A 14 3.33 8.74 -4.94
C THR A 14 2.97 7.32 -5.39
N ASP A 15 1.90 6.74 -4.85
CA ASP A 15 1.44 5.41 -5.26
C ASP A 15 1.04 5.36 -6.75
N TYR A 16 0.38 6.40 -7.26
CA TYR A 16 0.04 6.48 -8.68
C TYR A 16 1.28 6.44 -9.57
N ASN A 17 2.31 7.23 -9.24
CA ASN A 17 3.53 7.31 -10.05
C ASN A 17 4.33 6.00 -9.96
N VAL A 18 4.44 5.40 -8.78
CA VAL A 18 5.11 4.10 -8.61
C VAL A 18 4.35 3.00 -9.36
N ALA A 19 3.02 2.97 -9.27
CA ALA A 19 2.21 2.03 -10.04
C ALA A 19 2.37 2.23 -11.56
N ARG A 20 2.48 3.47 -12.04
CA ARG A 20 2.79 3.74 -13.45
C ARG A 20 4.14 3.19 -13.87
N VAL A 21 5.17 3.41 -13.05
CA VAL A 21 6.50 2.85 -13.31
C VAL A 21 6.41 1.33 -13.34
N ALA A 22 5.74 0.70 -12.37
CA ALA A 22 5.60 -0.76 -12.29
C ALA A 22 4.86 -1.39 -13.48
N VAL A 23 3.93 -0.65 -14.12
CA VAL A 23 3.22 -1.10 -15.32
C VAL A 23 4.09 -0.99 -16.58
N TYR A 24 4.86 0.09 -16.72
CA TYR A 24 5.60 0.39 -17.95
C TYR A 24 7.07 0.01 -17.88
N ASP A 25 7.65 -0.07 -16.69
CA ASP A 25 9.01 -0.57 -16.43
C ASP A 25 8.99 -1.58 -15.28
N PRO A 26 8.62 -2.82 -15.55
CA PRO A 26 8.46 -3.84 -14.52
C PRO A 26 9.81 -4.30 -13.89
N GLN A 27 10.95 -3.90 -14.42
CA GLN A 27 12.28 -4.30 -13.92
C GLN A 27 12.54 -3.80 -12.49
N GLY A 28 11.93 -2.69 -12.07
CA GLY A 28 12.13 -2.10 -10.75
C GLY A 28 11.53 -2.90 -9.58
N PHE A 29 10.66 -3.89 -9.83
CA PHE A 29 9.91 -4.64 -8.79
C PHE A 29 10.23 -6.14 -8.75
N GLY A 30 11.39 -6.53 -9.21
CA GLY A 30 11.87 -7.91 -9.29
C GLY A 30 12.91 -8.04 -10.38
N GLY A 31 12.90 -9.18 -11.09
CA GLY A 31 13.84 -9.44 -12.16
C GLY A 31 15.27 -9.63 -11.67
N GLU A 32 16.25 -9.46 -12.56
CA GLU A 32 17.66 -9.66 -12.22
C GLU A 32 18.13 -8.68 -11.13
N ALA A 33 17.79 -7.40 -11.24
CA ALA A 33 18.21 -6.39 -10.24
C ALA A 33 17.71 -6.73 -8.84
N GLY A 34 16.47 -7.21 -8.70
CA GLY A 34 15.94 -7.68 -7.42
C GLY A 34 16.65 -8.91 -6.90
N ALA A 35 16.92 -9.91 -7.76
CA ALA A 35 17.63 -11.12 -7.37
C ALA A 35 19.08 -10.83 -6.95
N ASP A 36 19.78 -9.98 -7.68
CA ASP A 36 21.14 -9.55 -7.36
C ASP A 36 21.17 -8.80 -6.03
N PHE A 37 20.20 -7.90 -5.79
CA PHE A 37 20.07 -7.21 -4.52
C PHE A 37 19.92 -8.18 -3.35
N TYR A 38 19.01 -9.15 -3.43
CA TYR A 38 18.86 -10.15 -2.37
C TYR A 38 20.09 -11.03 -2.20
N ALA A 39 20.76 -11.42 -3.30
CA ALA A 39 21.98 -12.22 -3.25
C ALA A 39 23.12 -11.46 -2.55
N LEU A 40 23.30 -10.17 -2.82
CA LEU A 40 24.27 -9.31 -2.14
C LEU A 40 24.00 -9.19 -0.63
N HIS A 41 22.74 -9.33 -0.22
CA HIS A 41 22.33 -9.31 1.19
C HIS A 41 22.22 -10.71 1.81
N GLY A 42 22.80 -11.73 1.17
CA GLY A 42 22.97 -13.06 1.74
C GLY A 42 21.89 -14.08 1.38
N ALA A 43 20.97 -13.80 0.49
CA ALA A 43 20.05 -14.81 -0.02
C ALA A 43 20.79 -15.78 -0.94
N GLN A 44 20.88 -17.06 -0.53
CA GLN A 44 21.62 -18.09 -1.26
C GLN A 44 20.71 -19.17 -1.85
N ASP A 45 19.42 -19.18 -1.52
CA ASP A 45 18.47 -20.16 -2.04
C ASP A 45 18.19 -19.91 -3.53
N PRO A 46 18.60 -20.84 -4.43
CA PRO A 46 18.39 -20.69 -5.87
C PRO A 46 16.90 -20.61 -6.25
N SER A 47 16.03 -21.30 -5.51
CA SER A 47 14.59 -21.31 -5.79
C SER A 47 13.96 -19.97 -5.44
N PHE A 48 14.37 -19.36 -4.34
CA PHE A 48 13.95 -18.00 -3.97
C PHE A 48 14.42 -16.98 -5.01
N LEU A 49 15.70 -17.01 -5.39
CA LEU A 49 16.25 -16.09 -6.39
C LEU A 49 15.58 -16.24 -7.77
N ALA A 50 15.29 -17.49 -8.19
CA ALA A 50 14.54 -17.75 -9.41
C ALA A 50 13.11 -17.19 -9.34
N HIS A 51 12.46 -17.32 -8.17
CA HIS A 51 11.14 -16.72 -7.93
C HIS A 51 11.17 -15.19 -8.04
N VAL A 52 12.16 -14.53 -7.44
CA VAL A 52 12.33 -13.08 -7.53
C VAL A 52 12.54 -12.64 -8.98
N ARG A 53 13.37 -13.36 -9.75
CA ARG A 53 13.55 -13.09 -11.19
C ARG A 53 12.24 -13.15 -11.96
N GLY A 54 11.42 -14.16 -11.68
CA GLY A 54 10.11 -14.34 -12.34
C GLY A 54 9.08 -13.26 -12.03
N ARG A 55 9.30 -12.46 -11.00
CA ARG A 55 8.35 -11.40 -10.59
C ARG A 55 8.43 -10.09 -11.38
N ALA A 56 9.41 -9.94 -12.26
CA ALA A 56 9.55 -8.72 -13.07
C ALA A 56 8.26 -8.34 -13.84
N SER A 57 7.48 -9.33 -14.28
CA SER A 57 6.22 -9.12 -15.00
C SER A 57 4.96 -9.31 -14.15
N TYR A 58 5.10 -9.52 -12.83
CA TYR A 58 3.96 -9.86 -11.97
C TYR A 58 2.96 -8.70 -11.84
N PHE A 59 3.42 -7.48 -11.57
CA PHE A 59 2.54 -6.34 -11.37
C PHE A 59 1.66 -6.03 -12.59
N PRO A 60 2.18 -6.00 -13.84
CA PRO A 60 1.35 -5.81 -15.04
C PRO A 60 0.27 -6.89 -15.24
N THR A 61 0.46 -8.12 -14.70
CA THR A 61 -0.59 -9.16 -14.79
C THR A 61 -1.79 -8.84 -13.89
N LEU A 62 -1.56 -8.16 -12.77
CA LEU A 62 -2.61 -7.72 -11.83
C LEU A 62 -3.22 -6.38 -12.24
N VAL A 63 -2.39 -5.48 -12.72
CA VAL A 63 -2.76 -4.11 -13.10
C VAL A 63 -2.31 -3.87 -14.54
N PRO A 64 -3.06 -4.32 -15.55
CA PRO A 64 -2.64 -4.24 -16.95
C PRO A 64 -2.62 -2.81 -17.49
N ALA A 65 -3.36 -1.91 -16.88
CA ALA A 65 -3.39 -0.49 -17.23
C ALA A 65 -3.85 0.37 -16.06
N LEU A 66 -3.38 1.61 -16.03
CA LEU A 66 -3.83 2.64 -15.11
C LEU A 66 -4.59 3.73 -15.87
N PRO A 67 -5.64 4.32 -15.26
CA PRO A 67 -6.27 5.52 -15.80
C PRO A 67 -5.25 6.62 -16.03
N ALA A 68 -5.34 7.32 -17.17
CA ALA A 68 -4.43 8.41 -17.50
C ALA A 68 -4.58 9.62 -16.55
N ARG A 69 -5.70 9.69 -15.85
CA ARG A 69 -6.04 10.77 -14.91
C ARG A 69 -6.48 10.20 -13.58
N PHE A 70 -6.08 10.84 -12.50
CA PHE A 70 -6.50 10.48 -11.15
C PHE A 70 -6.86 11.74 -10.36
N HIS A 71 -7.59 11.57 -9.28
CA HIS A 71 -7.79 12.58 -8.25
C HIS A 71 -6.79 12.30 -7.12
N ARG A 72 -5.95 13.28 -6.83
CA ARG A 72 -4.93 13.15 -5.80
C ARG A 72 -5.57 13.18 -4.42
N LEU A 73 -5.18 12.22 -3.58
CA LEU A 73 -5.42 12.22 -2.14
C LEU A 73 -4.16 12.69 -1.40
N MET A 74 -4.37 13.44 -0.34
CA MET A 74 -3.32 13.86 0.57
C MET A 74 -3.73 13.58 2.01
N ASP A 75 -2.73 13.50 2.89
CA ASP A 75 -2.98 13.35 4.31
C ASP A 75 -3.88 14.48 4.84
N GLY A 76 -4.88 14.12 5.64
CA GLY A 76 -5.85 15.07 6.20
C GLY A 76 -6.97 15.51 5.25
N ASP A 77 -6.95 15.16 3.96
CA ASP A 77 -8.06 15.46 3.05
C ASP A 77 -9.37 14.86 3.58
N ILE A 78 -10.46 15.60 3.35
CA ILE A 78 -11.80 15.14 3.72
C ILE A 78 -12.58 14.81 2.45
N LEU A 79 -13.00 13.56 2.33
CA LEU A 79 -13.85 13.08 1.26
C LEU A 79 -15.30 12.99 1.74
N ASN A 80 -16.24 13.45 0.93
CA ASN A 80 -17.65 13.17 1.18
C ASN A 80 -18.05 11.89 0.43
N ILE A 81 -18.31 10.81 1.17
CA ILE A 81 -18.74 9.52 0.61
C ILE A 81 -20.05 9.12 1.29
N GLY A 82 -21.11 9.01 0.50
CA GLY A 82 -22.44 8.65 1.01
C GLY A 82 -22.99 9.67 2.04
N GLY A 83 -22.69 10.96 1.88
CA GLY A 83 -23.11 12.03 2.78
C GLY A 83 -22.28 12.14 4.07
N ARG A 84 -21.21 11.36 4.24
CA ARG A 84 -20.35 11.35 5.43
C ARG A 84 -18.94 11.82 5.10
N ALA A 85 -18.34 12.49 6.08
CA ALA A 85 -16.95 12.94 6.00
C ALA A 85 -15.98 11.80 6.33
N TRP A 86 -15.09 11.50 5.39
CA TRP A 86 -14.01 10.54 5.55
C TRP A 86 -12.67 11.24 5.48
N ARG A 87 -11.89 11.17 6.56
CA ARG A 87 -10.55 11.76 6.63
C ARG A 87 -9.53 10.78 6.07
N CYS A 88 -8.70 11.25 5.16
CA CYS A 88 -7.53 10.53 4.67
C CYS A 88 -6.43 10.50 5.74
N ILE A 89 -5.83 9.34 5.96
CA ILE A 89 -4.67 9.15 6.83
C ILE A 89 -3.60 8.47 5.99
N SER A 90 -2.51 9.18 5.69
CA SER A 90 -1.39 8.59 4.96
C SER A 90 -0.60 7.62 5.85
N GLY A 91 -0.09 6.57 5.23
CA GLY A 91 0.81 5.60 5.85
C GLY A 91 1.88 5.17 4.86
N TYR A 92 3.04 4.78 5.37
CA TYR A 92 4.24 4.50 4.58
C TYR A 92 4.81 3.13 4.96
N GLY A 93 5.77 2.64 4.19
CA GLY A 93 6.53 1.43 4.50
C GLY A 93 5.97 0.14 3.87
N HIS A 94 4.65 -0.05 3.85
CA HIS A 94 4.01 -1.11 3.08
C HIS A 94 3.88 -0.72 1.60
N ALA A 95 3.39 0.47 1.38
CA ALA A 95 3.30 1.12 0.08
C ALA A 95 3.99 2.48 0.16
N PRO A 96 4.35 3.10 -0.98
CA PRO A 96 5.03 4.39 -0.99
C PRO A 96 4.26 5.50 -0.28
N GLU A 97 2.92 5.51 -0.39
CA GLU A 97 2.03 6.46 0.31
C GLU A 97 0.59 5.91 0.37
N HIS A 98 0.38 4.89 1.19
CA HIS A 98 -0.94 4.30 1.40
C HIS A 98 -1.93 5.34 1.97
N MET A 99 -3.21 5.29 1.56
CA MET A 99 -4.28 6.11 2.10
C MET A 99 -5.33 5.25 2.81
N ALA A 100 -5.39 5.37 4.13
CA ALA A 100 -6.51 4.88 4.92
C ALA A 100 -7.61 5.95 5.02
N LEU A 101 -8.85 5.54 5.26
CA LEU A 101 -10.00 6.44 5.36
C LEU A 101 -10.70 6.24 6.70
N PHE A 102 -10.81 7.30 7.50
CA PHE A 102 -11.51 7.28 8.79
C PHE A 102 -12.77 8.13 8.76
N CYS A 103 -13.90 7.55 9.15
CA CYS A 103 -15.16 8.24 9.35
C CYS A 103 -15.50 8.31 10.85
N ALA A 104 -15.45 9.50 11.42
CA ALA A 104 -15.73 9.70 12.85
C ALA A 104 -17.19 9.42 13.20
N GLU A 105 -18.15 9.78 12.32
CA GLU A 105 -19.59 9.53 12.54
C GLU A 105 -19.89 8.02 12.65
N LEU A 106 -19.22 7.20 11.86
CA LEU A 106 -19.38 5.74 11.89
C LEU A 106 -18.42 5.05 12.85
N THR A 107 -17.45 5.78 13.42
CA THR A 107 -16.33 5.21 14.18
C THR A 107 -15.69 4.05 13.40
N THR A 108 -15.41 4.28 12.11
CA THR A 108 -14.96 3.23 11.18
C THR A 108 -13.71 3.67 10.43
N LEU A 109 -12.73 2.77 10.37
CA LEU A 109 -11.48 2.92 9.65
C LEU A 109 -11.40 1.90 8.50
N ILE A 110 -11.28 2.34 7.26
CA ILE A 110 -10.84 1.51 6.15
C ILE A 110 -9.32 1.58 6.14
N SER A 111 -8.67 0.56 6.71
CA SER A 111 -7.22 0.57 6.96
C SER A 111 -6.38 0.11 5.77
N GLY A 112 -6.99 -0.57 4.80
CA GLY A 112 -6.23 -1.26 3.76
C GLY A 112 -5.24 -2.25 4.39
N ASP A 113 -3.97 -2.21 3.95
CA ASP A 113 -2.91 -3.07 4.48
C ASP A 113 -2.13 -2.46 5.66
N MET A 114 -2.48 -1.25 6.11
CA MET A 114 -1.76 -0.63 7.23
C MET A 114 -2.08 -1.30 8.57
N VAL A 115 -3.31 -1.76 8.79
CA VAL A 115 -3.71 -2.43 10.04
C VAL A 115 -4.48 -3.70 9.70
N LEU A 116 -3.93 -4.86 10.06
CA LEU A 116 -4.45 -6.19 9.77
C LEU A 116 -4.68 -6.99 11.06
N PRO A 117 -5.71 -7.87 11.12
CA PRO A 117 -6.11 -8.50 12.40
C PRO A 117 -5.25 -9.69 12.82
N ARG A 118 -4.54 -10.36 11.92
CA ARG A 118 -3.85 -11.64 12.22
C ARG A 118 -2.49 -11.80 11.58
N ILE A 119 -2.25 -11.17 10.46
CA ILE A 119 -0.98 -11.23 9.73
C ILE A 119 -0.29 -9.88 9.84
N SER A 120 1.03 -9.87 9.85
CA SER A 120 1.77 -8.64 9.67
C SER A 120 1.66 -8.19 8.21
N THR A 121 1.66 -6.90 8.01
CA THR A 121 1.80 -6.33 6.68
C THR A 121 3.18 -6.66 6.11
N ASN A 122 3.27 -6.78 4.79
CA ASN A 122 4.55 -6.91 4.13
C ASN A 122 5.25 -5.54 4.10
N VAL A 123 6.47 -5.49 4.63
CA VAL A 123 7.34 -4.31 4.60
C VAL A 123 8.66 -4.75 3.99
N SER A 124 9.02 -4.20 2.82
CA SER A 124 10.16 -4.66 2.04
C SER A 124 11.07 -3.53 1.63
N VAL A 125 12.38 -3.75 1.69
CA VAL A 125 13.38 -2.91 1.03
C VAL A 125 13.45 -3.35 -0.43
N HIS A 126 13.39 -2.42 -1.35
CA HIS A 126 13.46 -2.67 -2.78
C HIS A 126 14.84 -2.33 -3.35
N ALA A 127 15.26 -3.04 -4.39
CA ALA A 127 16.52 -2.80 -5.06
C ALA A 127 16.66 -1.37 -5.63
N SER A 128 15.52 -0.73 -5.93
CA SER A 128 15.47 0.67 -6.38
C SER A 128 15.76 1.69 -5.28
N GLU A 129 15.63 1.30 -4.01
CA GLU A 129 15.84 2.16 -2.85
C GLU A 129 16.54 1.36 -1.73
N PRO A 130 17.81 0.95 -1.95
CA PRO A 130 18.49 -0.03 -1.10
C PRO A 130 18.82 0.48 0.31
N GLU A 131 18.85 1.79 0.52
CA GLU A 131 19.13 2.44 1.81
C GLU A 131 17.86 2.87 2.55
N ALA A 132 16.67 2.55 2.01
CA ALA A 132 15.40 2.89 2.65
C ALA A 132 15.23 2.15 3.98
N ASN A 133 14.52 2.78 4.92
CA ASN A 133 14.08 2.15 6.15
C ASN A 133 12.52 2.08 6.19
N PRO A 134 11.92 1.21 5.37
CA PRO A 134 10.46 1.10 5.30
C PRO A 134 9.85 0.58 6.60
N LEU A 135 10.59 -0.19 7.41
CA LEU A 135 10.10 -0.63 8.71
C LEU A 135 9.89 0.55 9.66
N GLN A 136 10.83 1.48 9.74
CA GLN A 136 10.66 2.68 10.56
C GLN A 136 9.48 3.52 10.08
N LEU A 137 9.38 3.73 8.76
CA LEU A 137 8.25 4.45 8.16
C LEU A 137 6.90 3.79 8.49
N PHE A 138 6.86 2.46 8.48
CA PHE A 138 5.65 1.71 8.84
C PHE A 138 5.30 1.87 10.31
N LEU A 139 6.27 1.72 11.21
CA LEU A 139 6.06 1.88 12.65
C LEU A 139 5.60 3.30 13.01
N ASP A 140 6.22 4.32 12.43
CA ASP A 140 5.83 5.72 12.62
C ASP A 140 4.41 5.99 12.09
N SER A 141 4.03 5.32 11.00
CA SER A 141 2.70 5.43 10.43
C SER A 141 1.63 4.80 11.34
N LEU A 142 1.95 3.69 12.01
CA LEU A 142 1.03 3.03 12.94
C LEU A 142 0.66 3.93 14.12
N LEU A 143 1.56 4.80 14.59
CA LEU A 143 1.28 5.74 15.68
C LEU A 143 0.11 6.68 15.38
N ARG A 144 -0.17 6.96 14.10
CA ARG A 144 -1.28 7.82 13.67
C ARG A 144 -2.66 7.23 13.94
N TYR A 145 -2.74 5.92 14.13
CA TYR A 145 -4.01 5.24 14.42
C TYR A 145 -4.31 5.16 15.92
N LEU A 146 -3.32 5.40 16.79
CA LEU A 146 -3.50 5.38 18.24
C LEU A 146 -4.39 6.52 18.75
N ASP A 147 -4.51 7.62 17.99
CA ASP A 147 -5.40 8.75 18.31
C ASP A 147 -6.87 8.48 17.95
N LEU A 148 -7.17 7.36 17.30
CA LEU A 148 -8.54 6.99 16.95
C LEU A 148 -9.24 6.35 18.16
N PRO A 149 -10.60 6.46 18.23
CA PRO A 149 -11.36 5.82 19.31
C PRO A 149 -11.06 4.33 19.42
N GLU A 150 -10.88 3.82 20.63
CA GLU A 150 -10.54 2.42 20.91
C GLU A 150 -11.58 1.43 20.34
N ASN A 151 -12.86 1.81 20.30
CA ASN A 151 -13.94 1.03 19.71
C ASN A 151 -14.08 1.16 18.20
N THR A 152 -13.09 1.70 17.50
CA THR A 152 -13.13 1.86 16.05
C THR A 152 -13.28 0.50 15.37
N LEU A 153 -14.29 0.40 14.48
CA LEU A 153 -14.44 -0.73 13.56
C LEU A 153 -13.41 -0.62 12.45
N VAL A 154 -12.52 -1.59 12.35
CA VAL A 154 -11.48 -1.65 11.32
C VAL A 154 -11.92 -2.57 10.19
N LEU A 155 -11.87 -2.05 8.97
CA LEU A 155 -12.13 -2.74 7.71
C LEU A 155 -10.80 -2.92 6.96
N PRO A 156 -10.11 -4.05 7.17
CA PRO A 156 -8.81 -4.32 6.56
C PRO A 156 -8.97 -4.89 5.14
N SER A 157 -7.90 -4.85 4.32
CA SER A 157 -7.87 -5.52 3.01
C SER A 157 -7.74 -7.06 3.14
N HIS A 158 -7.21 -7.55 4.25
CA HIS A 158 -7.08 -8.98 4.53
C HIS A 158 -7.64 -9.35 5.90
N GLY A 159 -8.33 -10.49 5.97
CA GLY A 159 -8.98 -10.97 7.19
C GLY A 159 -10.40 -10.44 7.35
N LYS A 160 -10.95 -10.63 8.56
CA LYS A 160 -12.31 -10.17 8.89
C LYS A 160 -12.25 -8.78 9.53
N PRO A 161 -13.31 -7.96 9.40
CA PRO A 161 -13.46 -6.76 10.22
C PRO A 161 -13.30 -7.07 11.71
N PHE A 162 -12.74 -6.12 12.45
CA PHE A 162 -12.50 -6.24 13.88
C PHE A 162 -12.62 -4.89 14.57
N THR A 163 -12.64 -4.87 15.90
CA THR A 163 -12.61 -3.66 16.74
C THR A 163 -11.40 -3.70 17.67
N GLY A 164 -10.94 -2.53 18.06
CA GLY A 164 -9.76 -2.37 18.91
C GLY A 164 -8.50 -2.09 18.07
N LEU A 165 -7.86 -0.97 18.35
CA LEU A 165 -6.60 -0.55 17.69
C LEU A 165 -5.41 -0.57 18.66
N ALA A 166 -5.65 -0.92 19.93
CA ALA A 166 -4.66 -1.01 21.00
C ALA A 166 -4.18 -2.47 21.22
#